data_705a51a9b19641b4aa248cea1669b9e0
#
_entry.id   705a51a9b19641b4aa248cea1669b9e0
#
_cell.length_a   1.000
_cell.length_b   1.000
_cell.length_c   1.000
_cell.angle_alpha   90.00
_cell.angle_beta   90.00
_cell.angle_gamma   90.00
#
_symmetry.space_group_name_H-M   'P 1'
#
loop_
_entity.id
_entity.type
_entity.pdbx_description
1 polymer ?
#
loop_
_entity_poly.entity_id
_entity_poly.type
_entity_poly.pdbx_seq_one_letter_code
_entity_poly.pdbx_strand_id
1 'polypeptide(L)'
;MNNLKKKKNPSARELAVTVICTVTQQGKSLTEALTLADVLEPRDKAFCREICYGTIRWYSRLEGLLNLLLKKPFKAKDSDIKVLILTGLYQIIYLSTPDHAAVSETVSTCSAGRKSWAKGVLNGVLRNFLRNRATLEKSIDAQLNQQFSHPTWLIQQLQKDWGDQLSHILQANNQHPPMSIRVNEKAISRHQYVKQLDEAAIKTHENPFNSVGLTLDQAVNVDQLPGFWQGTCSVQDSAAQLAASLMKVEDNQRILDVCAAPGGKTAHLLESTNDSNALTAIDIDELRNQRVIENLTRLNLKADVLTVDALETAEWFDQQPFQRILLDAPCSATGVIRRHPDIKLLRQASDIKALVELQSQLLEAIWPLLEKGGRLLYATCSILSAENSQQIANFVSRHTDAQPVTIDAQWGQACEFGRQILPGQDNMDGFFYACLTKT
;
A
#
# COMPACT_ATOMS: atom_id res chain seq x y z
N MET A 1 -7.63 -51.86 -8.19
CA MET A 1 -7.10 -50.68 -8.93
C MET A 1 -7.84 -49.45 -8.44
N ASN A 2 -7.24 -48.73 -7.47
CA ASN A 2 -7.82 -47.51 -6.93
C ASN A 2 -7.57 -46.34 -7.90
N ASN A 3 -8.63 -45.88 -8.56
CA ASN A 3 -8.66 -44.61 -9.28
C ASN A 3 -8.61 -43.45 -8.25
N LEU A 4 -7.42 -43.08 -7.82
CA LEU A 4 -7.17 -41.77 -7.19
C LEU A 4 -7.46 -40.71 -8.26
N LYS A 5 -8.67 -40.14 -8.27
CA LYS A 5 -8.98 -38.94 -9.04
C LYS A 5 -7.93 -37.87 -8.63
N LYS A 6 -6.95 -37.62 -9.50
CA LYS A 6 -6.04 -36.47 -9.33
C LYS A 6 -6.89 -35.21 -9.03
N LYS A 7 -6.77 -34.64 -7.84
CA LYS A 7 -7.39 -33.37 -7.54
C LYS A 7 -6.88 -32.39 -8.61
N LYS A 8 -7.78 -31.90 -9.44
CA LYS A 8 -7.48 -30.89 -10.45
C LYS A 8 -7.01 -29.66 -9.68
N ASN A 9 -5.84 -29.13 -10.03
CA ASN A 9 -5.38 -27.88 -9.44
C ASN A 9 -6.44 -26.80 -9.68
N PRO A 10 -6.72 -25.95 -8.67
CA PRO A 10 -7.71 -24.89 -8.81
C PRO A 10 -7.27 -23.92 -9.92
N SER A 11 -8.24 -23.43 -10.69
CA SER A 11 -8.00 -22.40 -11.70
C SER A 11 -7.70 -21.04 -11.07
N ALA A 12 -7.08 -20.13 -11.83
CA ALA A 12 -6.83 -18.75 -11.39
C ALA A 12 -8.11 -18.05 -10.90
N ARG A 13 -9.26 -18.29 -11.56
CA ARG A 13 -10.57 -17.72 -11.17
C ARG A 13 -11.11 -18.32 -9.88
N GLU A 14 -10.97 -19.63 -9.67
CA GLU A 14 -11.39 -20.29 -8.42
C GLU A 14 -10.58 -19.76 -7.23
N LEU A 15 -9.27 -19.61 -7.39
CA LEU A 15 -8.42 -19.02 -6.34
C LEU A 15 -8.71 -17.55 -6.13
N ALA A 16 -8.96 -16.76 -7.19
CA ALA A 16 -9.36 -15.37 -7.04
C ALA A 16 -10.63 -15.21 -6.21
N VAL A 17 -11.64 -16.05 -6.42
CA VAL A 17 -12.86 -16.06 -5.59
C VAL A 17 -12.51 -16.38 -4.13
N THR A 18 -11.65 -17.36 -3.89
CA THR A 18 -11.23 -17.74 -2.53
C THR A 18 -10.49 -16.59 -1.84
N VAL A 19 -9.53 -15.99 -2.53
CA VAL A 19 -8.77 -14.82 -2.04
C VAL A 19 -9.70 -13.66 -1.68
N ILE A 20 -10.61 -13.28 -2.58
CA ILE A 20 -11.53 -12.16 -2.35
C ILE A 20 -12.50 -12.48 -1.19
N CYS A 21 -12.98 -13.74 -1.08
CA CYS A 21 -13.77 -14.16 0.07
C CYS A 21 -12.98 -14.07 1.39
N THR A 22 -11.70 -14.43 1.37
CA THR A 22 -10.82 -14.31 2.55
C THR A 22 -10.70 -12.87 3.00
N VAL A 23 -10.50 -11.93 2.07
CA VAL A 23 -10.47 -10.49 2.38
C VAL A 23 -11.81 -10.02 2.93
N THR A 24 -12.92 -10.29 2.22
CA THR A 24 -14.23 -9.67 2.51
C THR A 24 -14.99 -10.30 3.66
N GLN A 25 -14.66 -11.54 4.06
CA GLN A 25 -15.39 -12.28 5.11
C GLN A 25 -14.53 -12.53 6.35
N GLN A 26 -13.21 -12.66 6.19
CA GLN A 26 -12.30 -12.95 7.30
C GLN A 26 -11.48 -11.73 7.72
N GLY A 27 -11.57 -10.62 7.01
CA GLY A 27 -10.86 -9.38 7.31
C GLY A 27 -9.34 -9.44 7.09
N LYS A 28 -8.85 -10.45 6.36
CA LYS A 28 -7.43 -10.56 6.06
C LYS A 28 -7.02 -9.58 4.96
N SER A 29 -5.78 -9.07 5.03
CA SER A 29 -5.26 -8.20 3.97
C SER A 29 -5.19 -8.94 2.64
N LEU A 30 -5.33 -8.19 1.54
CA LEU A 30 -5.18 -8.76 0.19
C LEU A 30 -3.80 -9.37 -0.01
N THR A 31 -2.75 -8.75 0.53
CA THR A 31 -1.37 -9.26 0.46
C THR A 31 -1.25 -10.64 1.11
N GLU A 32 -1.82 -10.81 2.31
CA GLU A 32 -1.84 -12.10 3.00
C GLU A 32 -2.68 -13.14 2.24
N ALA A 33 -3.89 -12.76 1.83
CA ALA A 33 -4.79 -13.68 1.12
C ALA A 33 -4.22 -14.16 -0.23
N LEU A 34 -3.42 -13.34 -0.91
CA LEU A 34 -2.80 -13.68 -2.20
C LEU A 34 -1.72 -14.78 -2.11
N THR A 35 -1.22 -15.13 -0.92
CA THR A 35 -0.34 -16.28 -0.75
C THR A 35 -1.01 -17.59 -1.15
N LEU A 36 -2.35 -17.67 -1.11
CA LEU A 36 -3.12 -18.81 -1.62
C LEU A 36 -2.90 -19.05 -3.12
N ALA A 37 -2.52 -18.04 -3.88
CA ALA A 37 -2.26 -18.13 -5.32
C ALA A 37 -0.82 -18.55 -5.67
N ASP A 38 0.05 -18.75 -4.68
CA ASP A 38 1.45 -19.14 -4.91
C ASP A 38 1.61 -20.56 -5.50
N VAL A 39 0.56 -21.36 -5.46
CA VAL A 39 0.50 -22.68 -6.07
C VAL A 39 0.28 -22.66 -7.58
N LEU A 40 -0.02 -21.48 -8.16
CA LEU A 40 -0.28 -21.31 -9.59
C LEU A 40 1.03 -21.09 -10.37
N GLU A 41 1.00 -21.52 -11.63
CA GLU A 41 2.04 -21.15 -12.60
C GLU A 41 2.10 -19.62 -12.80
N PRO A 42 3.25 -19.05 -13.17
CA PRO A 42 3.47 -17.59 -13.20
C PRO A 42 2.40 -16.80 -13.96
N ARG A 43 1.96 -17.27 -15.13
CA ARG A 43 0.92 -16.63 -15.94
C ARG A 43 -0.44 -16.63 -15.25
N ASP A 44 -0.85 -17.77 -14.68
CA ASP A 44 -2.12 -17.91 -13.99
C ASP A 44 -2.11 -17.16 -12.66
N LYS A 45 -0.97 -17.10 -11.98
CA LYS A 45 -0.75 -16.29 -10.79
C LYS A 45 -0.92 -14.80 -11.08
N ALA A 46 -0.31 -14.30 -12.17
CA ALA A 46 -0.47 -12.91 -12.60
C ALA A 46 -1.95 -12.58 -12.90
N PHE A 47 -2.65 -13.46 -13.60
CA PHE A 47 -4.07 -13.28 -13.91
C PHE A 47 -4.95 -13.36 -12.64
N CYS A 48 -4.68 -14.28 -11.73
CA CYS A 48 -5.36 -14.35 -10.44
C CYS A 48 -5.19 -13.03 -9.65
N ARG A 49 -3.96 -12.51 -9.57
CA ARG A 49 -3.66 -11.22 -8.92
C ARG A 49 -4.43 -10.08 -9.57
N GLU A 50 -4.43 -9.99 -10.90
CA GLU A 50 -5.16 -8.94 -11.63
C GLU A 50 -6.66 -8.96 -11.29
N ILE A 51 -7.29 -10.14 -11.30
CA ILE A 51 -8.71 -10.27 -10.92
C ILE A 51 -8.93 -9.86 -9.46
N CYS A 52 -8.06 -10.26 -8.54
CA CYS A 52 -8.18 -9.94 -7.12
C CYS A 52 -8.05 -8.43 -6.87
N TYR A 53 -6.96 -7.82 -7.32
CA TYR A 53 -6.73 -6.38 -7.17
C TYR A 53 -7.82 -5.55 -7.81
N GLY A 54 -8.21 -5.89 -9.03
CA GLY A 54 -9.20 -5.15 -9.76
C GLY A 54 -10.61 -5.30 -9.18
N THR A 55 -11.03 -6.50 -8.83
CA THR A 55 -12.35 -6.73 -8.21
C THR A 55 -12.44 -6.01 -6.86
N ILE A 56 -11.41 -6.04 -6.02
CA ILE A 56 -11.38 -5.34 -4.74
C ILE A 56 -11.35 -3.82 -4.95
N ARG A 57 -10.56 -3.33 -5.92
CA ARG A 57 -10.50 -1.91 -6.27
C ARG A 57 -11.87 -1.36 -6.64
N TRP A 58 -12.66 -2.11 -7.36
CA TRP A 58 -13.99 -1.70 -7.84
C TRP A 58 -15.15 -2.36 -7.08
N TYR A 59 -14.89 -2.93 -5.90
CA TYR A 59 -15.86 -3.78 -5.18
C TYR A 59 -17.21 -3.11 -4.99
N SER A 60 -17.26 -1.89 -4.43
CA SER A 60 -18.52 -1.19 -4.15
C SER A 60 -19.29 -0.86 -5.43
N ARG A 61 -18.61 -0.51 -6.53
CA ARG A 61 -19.21 -0.29 -7.84
C ARG A 61 -19.81 -1.59 -8.40
N LEU A 62 -19.03 -2.66 -8.38
CA LEU A 62 -19.44 -3.97 -8.89
C LEU A 62 -20.62 -4.54 -8.07
N GLU A 63 -20.60 -4.36 -6.76
CA GLU A 63 -21.68 -4.76 -5.87
C GLU A 63 -22.95 -3.94 -6.13
N GLY A 64 -22.82 -2.64 -6.34
CA GLY A 64 -23.93 -1.77 -6.74
C GLY A 64 -24.58 -2.23 -8.04
N LEU A 65 -23.79 -2.52 -9.07
CA LEU A 65 -24.27 -3.09 -10.34
C LEU A 65 -24.98 -4.43 -10.14
N LEU A 66 -24.39 -5.31 -9.34
CA LEU A 66 -25.00 -6.61 -9.02
C LEU A 66 -26.37 -6.43 -8.32
N ASN A 67 -26.48 -5.51 -7.37
CA ASN A 67 -27.72 -5.25 -6.67
C ASN A 67 -28.85 -4.74 -7.59
N LEU A 68 -28.52 -3.99 -8.64
CA LEU A 68 -29.50 -3.58 -9.67
C LEU A 68 -29.93 -4.76 -10.56
N LEU A 69 -29.12 -5.79 -10.70
CA LEU A 69 -29.37 -6.95 -11.54
C LEU A 69 -30.11 -8.08 -10.82
N LEU A 70 -30.10 -8.09 -9.48
CA LEU A 70 -30.68 -9.15 -8.66
C LEU A 70 -32.06 -8.74 -8.12
N LYS A 71 -33.03 -9.66 -8.17
CA LYS A 71 -34.32 -9.49 -7.47
C LYS A 71 -34.20 -9.60 -5.95
N LYS A 72 -33.25 -10.41 -5.47
CA LYS A 72 -32.97 -10.62 -4.04
C LYS A 72 -31.46 -10.82 -3.84
N PRO A 73 -30.87 -10.29 -2.76
CA PRO A 73 -29.45 -10.49 -2.48
C PRO A 73 -29.12 -11.96 -2.20
N PHE A 74 -27.86 -12.32 -2.42
CA PHE A 74 -27.37 -13.66 -2.03
C PHE A 74 -27.35 -13.81 -0.51
N LYS A 75 -27.59 -15.03 -0.03
CA LYS A 75 -27.38 -15.38 1.38
C LYS A 75 -25.89 -15.44 1.69
N ALA A 76 -25.49 -15.25 2.95
CA ALA A 76 -24.09 -15.30 3.38
C ALA A 76 -23.36 -16.59 2.97
N LYS A 77 -24.03 -17.75 3.01
CA LYS A 77 -23.48 -19.03 2.56
C LYS A 77 -23.16 -19.13 1.06
N ASP A 78 -23.65 -18.20 0.26
CA ASP A 78 -23.49 -18.11 -1.20
C ASP A 78 -22.68 -16.89 -1.63
N SER A 79 -21.88 -16.35 -0.70
CA SER A 79 -21.00 -15.20 -0.93
C SER A 79 -19.91 -15.48 -1.99
N ASP A 80 -19.46 -16.73 -2.12
CA ASP A 80 -18.57 -17.17 -3.19
C ASP A 80 -19.20 -17.00 -4.59
N ILE A 81 -20.50 -17.27 -4.73
CA ILE A 81 -21.24 -17.03 -5.98
C ILE A 81 -21.38 -15.52 -6.24
N LYS A 82 -21.67 -14.73 -5.19
CA LYS A 82 -21.64 -13.27 -5.29
C LYS A 82 -20.30 -12.78 -5.81
N VAL A 83 -19.19 -13.18 -5.16
CA VAL A 83 -17.84 -12.80 -5.55
C VAL A 83 -17.50 -13.25 -6.98
N LEU A 84 -17.90 -14.47 -7.37
CA LEU A 84 -17.71 -14.96 -8.73
C LEU A 84 -18.42 -14.11 -9.78
N ILE A 85 -19.61 -13.56 -9.49
CA ILE A 85 -20.27 -12.61 -10.38
C ILE A 85 -19.50 -11.28 -10.42
N LEU A 86 -19.04 -10.78 -9.28
CA LEU A 86 -18.24 -9.55 -9.24
C LEU A 86 -16.97 -9.68 -10.07
N THR A 87 -16.26 -10.83 -9.99
CA THR A 87 -15.08 -11.07 -10.85
C THR A 87 -15.44 -11.16 -12.33
N GLY A 88 -16.62 -11.69 -12.67
CA GLY A 88 -17.14 -11.70 -14.04
C GLY A 88 -17.43 -10.28 -14.55
N LEU A 89 -18.12 -9.47 -13.76
CA LEU A 89 -18.39 -8.06 -14.08
C LEU A 89 -17.08 -7.27 -14.23
N TYR A 90 -16.09 -7.47 -13.33
CA TYR A 90 -14.78 -6.86 -13.44
C TYR A 90 -14.10 -7.18 -14.77
N GLN A 91 -14.08 -8.43 -15.19
CA GLN A 91 -13.48 -8.85 -16.46
C GLN A 91 -14.17 -8.20 -17.67
N ILE A 92 -15.50 -8.07 -17.64
CA ILE A 92 -16.28 -7.45 -18.72
C ILE A 92 -16.03 -5.94 -18.79
N ILE A 93 -15.93 -5.25 -17.66
CA ILE A 93 -15.88 -3.78 -17.60
C ILE A 93 -14.46 -3.25 -17.80
N TYR A 94 -13.47 -3.91 -17.19
CA TYR A 94 -12.12 -3.34 -17.02
C TYR A 94 -11.00 -4.11 -17.71
N LEU A 95 -11.27 -5.36 -18.15
CA LEU A 95 -10.27 -6.12 -18.91
C LEU A 95 -10.60 -6.15 -20.39
N SER A 96 -9.58 -6.35 -21.22
CA SER A 96 -9.72 -6.53 -22.68
C SER A 96 -10.22 -7.92 -23.08
N THR A 97 -10.74 -8.71 -22.13
CA THR A 97 -11.29 -10.04 -22.38
C THR A 97 -12.58 -9.90 -23.19
N PRO A 98 -12.75 -10.61 -24.32
CA PRO A 98 -14.01 -10.58 -25.06
C PRO A 98 -15.20 -10.99 -24.17
N ASP A 99 -16.31 -10.25 -24.26
CA ASP A 99 -17.50 -10.43 -23.40
C ASP A 99 -17.98 -11.87 -23.31
N HIS A 100 -18.05 -12.56 -24.46
CA HIS A 100 -18.49 -13.97 -24.50
C HIS A 100 -17.53 -14.90 -23.74
N ALA A 101 -16.22 -14.61 -23.79
CA ALA A 101 -15.22 -15.39 -23.07
C ALA A 101 -15.28 -15.11 -21.56
N ALA A 102 -15.41 -13.83 -21.17
CA ALA A 102 -15.59 -13.46 -19.77
C ALA A 102 -16.81 -14.14 -19.13
N VAL A 103 -17.96 -14.18 -19.86
CA VAL A 103 -19.16 -14.86 -19.39
C VAL A 103 -18.95 -16.37 -19.31
N SER A 104 -18.49 -17.02 -20.39
CA SER A 104 -18.37 -18.48 -20.45
C SER A 104 -17.39 -19.03 -19.43
N GLU A 105 -16.24 -18.39 -19.27
CA GLU A 105 -15.20 -18.79 -18.33
C GLU A 105 -15.63 -18.59 -16.86
N THR A 106 -16.35 -17.49 -16.57
CA THR A 106 -16.91 -17.25 -15.24
C THR A 106 -17.97 -18.30 -14.89
N VAL A 107 -18.86 -18.63 -15.83
CA VAL A 107 -19.89 -19.69 -15.64
C VAL A 107 -19.24 -21.07 -15.50
N SER A 108 -18.19 -21.36 -16.25
CA SER A 108 -17.48 -22.66 -16.19
C SER A 108 -16.82 -22.89 -14.82
N THR A 109 -16.31 -21.84 -14.19
CA THR A 109 -15.73 -21.86 -12.84
C THR A 109 -16.74 -22.41 -11.80
N CYS A 110 -18.03 -22.10 -11.96
CA CYS A 110 -19.10 -22.65 -11.11
C CYS A 110 -19.37 -24.15 -11.34
N SER A 111 -18.84 -24.75 -12.41
CA SER A 111 -19.19 -26.09 -12.85
C SER A 111 -18.53 -27.19 -12.02
N ALA A 112 -17.42 -26.91 -11.38
CA ALA A 112 -16.61 -27.91 -10.68
C ALA A 112 -17.06 -28.20 -9.23
N GLY A 113 -18.09 -27.49 -8.71
CA GLY A 113 -18.45 -27.51 -7.28
C GLY A 113 -19.90 -27.91 -6.97
N ARG A 114 -20.21 -27.94 -5.67
CA ARG A 114 -21.53 -28.27 -5.10
C ARG A 114 -22.65 -27.26 -5.46
N LYS A 115 -22.33 -26.14 -6.16
CA LYS A 115 -23.27 -25.03 -6.46
C LYS A 115 -23.59 -24.94 -7.95
N SER A 116 -23.69 -26.04 -8.66
CA SER A 116 -24.06 -26.09 -10.08
C SER A 116 -25.36 -25.36 -10.43
N TRP A 117 -26.28 -25.21 -9.45
CA TRP A 117 -27.51 -24.44 -9.57
C TRP A 117 -27.27 -22.96 -9.95
N ALA A 118 -26.12 -22.41 -9.54
CA ALA A 118 -25.80 -20.99 -9.75
C ALA A 118 -25.42 -20.67 -11.21
N LYS A 119 -25.12 -21.67 -12.07
CA LYS A 119 -24.77 -21.45 -13.49
C LYS A 119 -25.79 -20.61 -14.24
N GLY A 120 -27.08 -20.95 -14.06
CA GLY A 120 -28.16 -20.20 -14.70
C GLY A 120 -28.24 -18.76 -14.23
N VAL A 121 -28.00 -18.53 -12.93
CA VAL A 121 -27.99 -17.19 -12.34
C VAL A 121 -26.79 -16.39 -12.85
N LEU A 122 -25.57 -16.96 -12.81
CA LEU A 122 -24.35 -16.33 -13.33
C LEU A 122 -24.53 -15.89 -14.79
N ASN A 123 -24.93 -16.82 -15.67
CA ASN A 123 -25.14 -16.53 -17.08
C ASN A 123 -26.24 -15.47 -17.29
N GLY A 124 -27.35 -15.57 -16.56
CA GLY A 124 -28.47 -14.63 -16.62
C GLY A 124 -28.05 -13.23 -16.21
N VAL A 125 -27.35 -13.08 -15.09
CA VAL A 125 -26.90 -11.78 -14.54
C VAL A 125 -25.87 -11.12 -15.49
N LEU A 126 -24.83 -11.85 -15.89
CA LEU A 126 -23.78 -11.29 -16.77
C LEU A 126 -24.32 -10.90 -18.15
N ARG A 127 -25.18 -11.73 -18.76
CA ARG A 127 -25.83 -11.38 -20.04
C ARG A 127 -26.83 -10.24 -19.91
N ASN A 128 -27.53 -10.13 -18.77
CA ASN A 128 -28.42 -8.99 -18.50
C ASN A 128 -27.63 -7.70 -18.34
N PHE A 129 -26.48 -7.74 -17.67
CA PHE A 129 -25.54 -6.61 -17.60
C PHE A 129 -25.14 -6.13 -18.99
N LEU A 130 -24.66 -7.03 -19.86
CA LEU A 130 -24.23 -6.70 -21.21
C LEU A 130 -25.33 -6.01 -22.05
N ARG A 131 -26.59 -6.48 -21.92
CA ARG A 131 -27.72 -5.88 -22.65
C ARG A 131 -28.11 -4.49 -22.16
N ASN A 132 -27.90 -4.20 -20.87
CA ASN A 132 -28.34 -2.95 -20.24
C ASN A 132 -27.20 -2.09 -19.71
N ARG A 133 -25.95 -2.36 -20.16
CA ARG A 133 -24.72 -1.81 -19.61
C ARG A 133 -24.78 -0.29 -19.43
N ALA A 134 -25.08 0.45 -20.49
CA ALA A 134 -25.06 1.92 -20.45
C ALA A 134 -26.04 2.50 -19.41
N THR A 135 -27.24 1.92 -19.29
CA THR A 135 -28.26 2.36 -18.33
C THR A 135 -27.84 2.06 -16.90
N LEU A 136 -27.26 0.87 -16.66
CA LEU A 136 -26.82 0.43 -15.34
C LEU A 136 -25.62 1.26 -14.85
N GLU A 137 -24.62 1.47 -15.72
CA GLU A 137 -23.45 2.29 -15.39
C GLU A 137 -23.85 3.74 -15.09
N LYS A 138 -24.75 4.34 -15.88
CA LYS A 138 -25.28 5.68 -15.62
C LYS A 138 -25.99 5.78 -14.26
N SER A 139 -26.74 4.74 -13.87
CA SER A 139 -27.41 4.70 -12.57
C SER A 139 -26.45 4.65 -11.40
N ILE A 140 -25.35 3.88 -11.54
CA ILE A 140 -24.28 3.75 -10.54
C ILE A 140 -23.47 5.04 -10.42
N ASP A 141 -23.19 5.71 -11.53
CA ASP A 141 -22.39 6.95 -11.58
C ASP A 141 -23.09 8.14 -10.92
N ALA A 142 -24.38 8.03 -10.62
CA ALA A 142 -25.12 9.05 -9.88
C ALA A 142 -24.74 9.12 -8.37
N GLN A 143 -24.03 8.13 -7.84
CA GLN A 143 -23.60 8.06 -6.45
C GLN A 143 -22.10 7.98 -6.33
N LEU A 144 -21.43 8.97 -5.72
CA LEU A 144 -19.97 9.06 -5.62
C LEU A 144 -19.30 7.81 -5.03
N ASN A 145 -19.91 7.21 -4.00
CA ASN A 145 -19.39 6.01 -3.35
C ASN A 145 -19.39 4.79 -4.27
N GLN A 146 -20.31 4.73 -5.23
CA GLN A 146 -20.36 3.68 -6.24
C GLN A 146 -19.55 4.06 -7.48
N GLN A 147 -19.64 5.30 -7.93
CA GLN A 147 -18.88 5.82 -9.07
C GLN A 147 -17.37 5.59 -8.88
N PHE A 148 -16.84 5.98 -7.75
CA PHE A 148 -15.42 5.85 -7.43
C PHE A 148 -15.09 4.63 -6.56
N SER A 149 -16.08 3.82 -6.20
CA SER A 149 -15.89 2.62 -5.38
C SER A 149 -15.14 2.89 -4.07
N HIS A 150 -15.57 3.89 -3.30
CA HIS A 150 -15.04 4.23 -1.97
C HIS A 150 -16.14 4.19 -0.92
N PRO A 151 -15.84 3.85 0.35
CA PRO A 151 -16.83 3.91 1.42
C PRO A 151 -17.25 5.35 1.72
N THR A 152 -18.52 5.55 2.04
CA THR A 152 -19.11 6.89 2.25
C THR A 152 -18.38 7.69 3.33
N TRP A 153 -17.98 7.04 4.43
CA TRP A 153 -17.25 7.71 5.51
C TRP A 153 -15.93 8.32 5.04
N LEU A 154 -15.21 7.60 4.16
CA LEU A 154 -13.91 8.06 3.63
C LEU A 154 -14.13 9.24 2.68
N ILE A 155 -15.12 9.18 1.81
CA ILE A 155 -15.47 10.30 0.91
C ILE A 155 -15.80 11.55 1.74
N GLN A 156 -16.61 11.41 2.79
CA GLN A 156 -16.99 12.52 3.66
C GLN A 156 -15.78 13.11 4.40
N GLN A 157 -14.88 12.25 4.89
CA GLN A 157 -13.66 12.71 5.55
C GLN A 157 -12.72 13.42 4.56
N LEU A 158 -12.50 12.84 3.37
CA LEU A 158 -11.67 13.46 2.32
C LEU A 158 -12.26 14.77 1.81
N GLN A 159 -13.59 14.87 1.69
CA GLN A 159 -14.27 16.13 1.33
C GLN A 159 -14.01 17.21 2.38
N LYS A 160 -14.02 16.86 3.65
CA LYS A 160 -13.74 17.78 4.77
C LYS A 160 -12.29 18.24 4.75
N ASP A 161 -11.35 17.32 4.53
CA ASP A 161 -9.92 17.60 4.63
C ASP A 161 -9.37 18.27 3.35
N TRP A 162 -9.91 17.94 2.17
CA TRP A 162 -9.30 18.30 0.87
C TRP A 162 -10.24 19.02 -0.11
N GLY A 163 -11.51 19.20 0.22
CA GLY A 163 -12.45 20.02 -0.56
C GLY A 163 -12.44 19.69 -2.07
N ASP A 164 -12.05 20.65 -2.87
CA ASP A 164 -12.05 20.56 -4.34
C ASP A 164 -11.11 19.47 -4.91
N GLN A 165 -10.14 19.01 -4.14
CA GLN A 165 -9.22 17.95 -4.56
C GLN A 165 -9.82 16.55 -4.45
N LEU A 166 -11.02 16.38 -3.83
CA LEU A 166 -11.66 15.09 -3.61
C LEU A 166 -11.71 14.23 -4.88
N SER A 167 -12.22 14.78 -5.98
CA SER A 167 -12.39 14.02 -7.22
C SER A 167 -11.06 13.50 -7.76
N HIS A 168 -10.01 14.29 -7.69
CA HIS A 168 -8.65 13.88 -8.08
C HIS A 168 -8.14 12.73 -7.20
N ILE A 169 -8.29 12.83 -5.87
CA ILE A 169 -7.88 11.79 -4.92
C ILE A 169 -8.60 10.47 -5.21
N LEU A 170 -9.93 10.50 -5.37
CA LEU A 170 -10.73 9.31 -5.63
C LEU A 170 -10.37 8.64 -6.96
N GLN A 171 -10.07 9.43 -7.99
CA GLN A 171 -9.59 8.92 -9.28
C GLN A 171 -8.19 8.29 -9.16
N ALA A 172 -7.25 8.98 -8.52
CA ALA A 172 -5.87 8.51 -8.32
C ALA A 172 -5.82 7.19 -7.54
N ASN A 173 -6.66 7.05 -6.51
CA ASN A 173 -6.79 5.82 -5.72
C ASN A 173 -7.23 4.60 -6.55
N ASN A 174 -7.89 4.81 -7.68
CA ASN A 174 -8.36 3.75 -8.57
C ASN A 174 -7.42 3.47 -9.75
N GLN A 175 -6.36 4.24 -9.91
CA GLN A 175 -5.33 3.97 -10.93
C GLN A 175 -4.45 2.79 -10.54
N HIS A 176 -3.81 2.18 -11.55
CA HIS A 176 -2.70 1.26 -11.29
C HIS A 176 -1.53 2.02 -10.69
N PRO A 177 -0.91 1.50 -9.62
CA PRO A 177 0.24 2.16 -9.02
C PRO A 177 1.45 2.09 -9.97
N PRO A 178 2.27 3.15 -10.05
CA PRO A 178 3.55 3.09 -10.73
C PRO A 178 4.50 2.16 -9.99
N MET A 179 5.45 1.55 -10.69
CA MET A 179 6.57 0.86 -10.09
C MET A 179 7.74 1.82 -9.99
N SER A 180 8.04 2.26 -8.78
CA SER A 180 9.21 3.08 -8.51
C SER A 180 10.28 2.23 -7.82
N ILE A 181 11.52 2.49 -8.18
CA ILE A 181 12.71 1.85 -7.62
C ILE A 181 13.65 2.91 -7.05
N ARG A 182 14.39 2.54 -6.05
CA ARG A 182 15.49 3.29 -5.46
C ARG A 182 16.79 2.59 -5.79
N VAL A 183 17.72 3.30 -6.40
CA VAL A 183 19.07 2.80 -6.68
C VAL A 183 19.90 2.86 -5.41
N ASN A 184 20.63 1.79 -5.11
CA ASN A 184 21.60 1.75 -4.01
C ASN A 184 22.92 2.36 -4.47
N GLU A 185 23.16 3.64 -4.17
CA GLU A 185 24.36 4.34 -4.60
C GLU A 185 25.65 3.85 -3.92
N LYS A 186 25.57 3.04 -2.86
CA LYS A 186 26.74 2.30 -2.35
C LYS A 186 27.20 1.18 -3.31
N ALA A 187 26.29 0.65 -4.13
CA ALA A 187 26.57 -0.43 -5.07
C ALA A 187 26.80 0.06 -6.50
N ILE A 188 26.01 1.03 -6.97
CA ILE A 188 26.06 1.53 -8.35
C ILE A 188 25.46 2.93 -8.43
N SER A 189 26.02 3.84 -9.22
CA SER A 189 25.42 5.16 -9.45
C SER A 189 24.11 5.06 -10.24
N ARG A 190 23.15 5.98 -9.98
CA ARG A 190 21.88 6.03 -10.73
C ARG A 190 22.12 6.07 -12.25
N HIS A 191 23.09 6.88 -12.71
CA HIS A 191 23.42 6.98 -14.14
C HIS A 191 23.87 5.63 -14.75
N GLN A 192 24.71 4.87 -14.04
CA GLN A 192 25.14 3.54 -14.50
C GLN A 192 23.98 2.54 -14.49
N TYR A 193 23.09 2.63 -13.47
CA TYR A 193 21.96 1.74 -13.37
C TYR A 193 20.92 1.98 -14.48
N VAL A 194 20.67 3.25 -14.86
CA VAL A 194 19.83 3.59 -16.02
C VAL A 194 20.34 2.93 -17.30
N LYS A 195 21.64 2.91 -17.54
CA LYS A 195 22.21 2.21 -18.70
C LYS A 195 21.93 0.71 -18.68
N GLN A 196 22.05 0.07 -17.50
CA GLN A 196 21.71 -1.36 -17.38
C GLN A 196 20.23 -1.64 -17.62
N LEU A 197 19.34 -0.73 -17.18
CA LEU A 197 17.91 -0.83 -17.45
C LEU A 197 17.60 -0.65 -18.94
N ASP A 198 18.25 0.29 -19.62
CA ASP A 198 18.12 0.48 -21.07
C ASP A 198 18.59 -0.74 -21.86
N GLU A 199 19.72 -1.35 -21.48
CA GLU A 199 20.22 -2.60 -22.06
C GLU A 199 19.25 -3.77 -21.85
N ALA A 200 18.51 -3.77 -20.73
CA ALA A 200 17.45 -4.72 -20.45
C ALA A 200 16.11 -4.35 -21.09
N ALA A 201 16.04 -3.28 -21.90
CA ALA A 201 14.83 -2.73 -22.53
C ALA A 201 13.76 -2.28 -21.50
N ILE A 202 14.16 -1.87 -20.29
CA ILE A 202 13.30 -1.34 -19.24
C ILE A 202 13.43 0.19 -19.23
N LYS A 203 12.40 0.87 -19.72
CA LYS A 203 12.35 2.33 -19.76
C LYS A 203 11.99 2.92 -18.41
N THR A 204 12.66 4.03 -18.05
CA THR A 204 12.46 4.69 -16.76
C THR A 204 12.48 6.21 -16.89
N HIS A 205 11.87 6.87 -15.91
CA HIS A 205 11.95 8.30 -15.69
C HIS A 205 12.61 8.58 -14.34
N GLU A 206 13.45 9.60 -14.28
CA GLU A 206 14.05 10.05 -13.03
C GLU A 206 12.99 10.71 -12.13
N ASN A 207 13.11 10.49 -10.82
CA ASN A 207 12.33 11.25 -9.85
C ASN A 207 12.97 12.64 -9.66
N PRO A 208 12.24 13.75 -9.90
CA PRO A 208 12.80 15.11 -9.76
C PRO A 208 13.11 15.50 -8.32
N PHE A 209 12.56 14.79 -7.33
CA PHE A 209 12.68 15.15 -5.91
C PHE A 209 13.64 14.24 -5.14
N ASN A 210 14.20 13.22 -5.80
CA ASN A 210 15.12 12.27 -5.20
C ASN A 210 16.19 11.86 -6.21
N SER A 211 17.47 12.04 -5.84
CA SER A 211 18.62 11.74 -6.70
C SER A 211 18.78 10.25 -7.03
N VAL A 212 18.22 9.35 -6.22
CA VAL A 212 18.35 7.88 -6.37
C VAL A 212 17.10 7.19 -6.92
N GLY A 213 16.00 7.94 -7.07
CA GLY A 213 14.69 7.41 -7.48
C GLY A 213 14.54 7.30 -9.00
N LEU A 214 13.95 6.20 -9.45
CA LEU A 214 13.51 5.96 -10.82
C LEU A 214 12.08 5.42 -10.82
N THR A 215 11.26 5.81 -11.79
CA THR A 215 9.93 5.24 -12.02
C THR A 215 9.94 4.51 -13.36
N LEU A 216 9.48 3.26 -13.38
CA LEU A 216 9.40 2.45 -14.60
C LEU A 216 8.14 2.83 -15.40
N ASP A 217 8.25 2.87 -16.74
CA ASP A 217 7.11 3.05 -17.64
C ASP A 217 6.10 1.91 -17.53
N GLN A 218 6.63 0.70 -17.34
CA GLN A 218 5.84 -0.51 -17.12
C GLN A 218 6.42 -1.30 -15.95
N ALA A 219 5.54 -1.78 -15.09
CA ALA A 219 5.95 -2.65 -13.99
C ALA A 219 6.50 -3.98 -14.54
N VAL A 220 7.61 -4.43 -13.97
CA VAL A 220 8.25 -5.71 -14.30
C VAL A 220 8.36 -6.59 -13.06
N ASN A 221 8.62 -7.89 -13.25
CA ASN A 221 9.01 -8.72 -12.11
C ASN A 221 10.38 -8.27 -11.59
N VAL A 222 10.60 -8.31 -10.28
CA VAL A 222 11.88 -7.93 -9.66
C VAL A 222 13.06 -8.76 -10.19
N ASP A 223 12.81 -9.99 -10.63
CA ASP A 223 13.80 -10.86 -11.27
C ASP A 223 14.32 -10.31 -12.61
N GLN A 224 13.60 -9.39 -13.23
CA GLN A 224 13.99 -8.74 -14.48
C GLN A 224 14.82 -7.46 -14.24
N LEU A 225 14.85 -6.96 -12.99
CA LEU A 225 15.66 -5.79 -12.64
C LEU A 225 17.14 -6.20 -12.53
N PRO A 226 18.04 -5.58 -13.32
CA PRO A 226 19.45 -5.89 -13.26
C PRO A 226 20.03 -5.77 -11.85
N GLY A 227 20.66 -6.83 -11.36
CA GLY A 227 21.34 -6.83 -10.06
C GLY A 227 20.41 -6.70 -8.83
N PHE A 228 19.09 -6.90 -8.96
CA PHE A 228 18.17 -6.79 -7.81
C PHE A 228 18.60 -7.67 -6.63
N TRP A 229 18.90 -8.93 -6.89
CA TRP A 229 19.35 -9.88 -5.87
C TRP A 229 20.76 -9.61 -5.34
N GLN A 230 21.54 -8.81 -6.07
CA GLN A 230 22.87 -8.32 -5.66
C GLN A 230 22.78 -6.97 -4.93
N GLY A 231 21.57 -6.48 -4.68
CA GLY A 231 21.34 -5.27 -3.87
C GLY A 231 21.56 -3.95 -4.60
N THR A 232 21.54 -3.92 -5.96
CA THR A 232 21.71 -2.68 -6.72
C THR A 232 20.52 -1.73 -6.64
N CYS A 233 19.33 -2.26 -6.35
CA CYS A 233 18.12 -1.44 -6.17
C CYS A 233 17.12 -2.06 -5.21
N SER A 234 16.13 -1.26 -4.82
CA SER A 234 14.96 -1.67 -4.04
C SER A 234 13.69 -1.12 -4.66
N VAL A 235 12.59 -1.87 -4.59
CA VAL A 235 11.26 -1.35 -4.95
C VAL A 235 10.74 -0.52 -3.78
N GLN A 236 10.54 0.77 -4.01
CA GLN A 236 10.01 1.70 -3.01
C GLN A 236 9.28 2.84 -3.70
N ASP A 237 8.12 3.24 -3.19
CA ASP A 237 7.41 4.40 -3.70
C ASP A 237 8.24 5.68 -3.58
N SER A 238 8.13 6.55 -4.58
CA SER A 238 8.91 7.79 -4.65
C SER A 238 8.64 8.73 -3.48
N ALA A 239 7.40 8.76 -2.94
CA ALA A 239 7.10 9.54 -1.74
C ALA A 239 7.84 8.97 -0.51
N ALA A 240 7.85 7.64 -0.34
CA ALA A 240 8.54 7.00 0.78
C ALA A 240 10.08 7.21 0.75
N GLN A 241 10.65 7.42 -0.45
CA GLN A 241 12.07 7.70 -0.62
C GLN A 241 12.50 9.08 -0.08
N LEU A 242 11.57 10.01 0.11
CA LEU A 242 11.89 11.37 0.61
C LEU A 242 12.34 11.36 2.09
N ALA A 243 11.99 10.32 2.85
CA ALA A 243 12.32 10.22 4.27
C ALA A 243 13.83 10.37 4.55
N ALA A 244 14.69 9.71 3.77
CA ALA A 244 16.13 9.74 4.01
C ALA A 244 16.73 11.15 3.90
N SER A 245 16.36 11.91 2.87
CA SER A 245 16.83 13.29 2.68
C SER A 245 16.31 14.23 3.76
N LEU A 246 15.08 14.02 4.27
CA LEU A 246 14.48 14.82 5.32
C LEU A 246 15.12 14.59 6.69
N MET A 247 15.66 13.42 6.94
CA MET A 247 16.37 13.08 8.17
C MET A 247 17.65 13.88 8.35
N LYS A 248 18.30 14.32 7.26
CA LYS A 248 19.56 15.09 7.29
C LYS A 248 20.58 14.44 8.23
N VAL A 249 20.83 13.15 8.03
CA VAL A 249 21.79 12.39 8.84
C VAL A 249 23.20 12.88 8.55
N GLU A 250 24.00 13.07 9.59
CA GLU A 250 25.41 13.39 9.57
C GLU A 250 26.25 12.18 10.03
N ASP A 251 27.57 12.27 9.91
CA ASP A 251 28.46 11.19 10.35
C ASP A 251 28.46 11.02 11.87
N ASN A 252 28.70 9.81 12.34
CA ASN A 252 28.80 9.43 13.75
C ASN A 252 27.53 9.70 14.57
N GLN A 253 26.35 9.56 13.94
CA GLN A 253 25.07 9.70 14.63
C GLN A 253 24.44 8.35 14.95
N ARG A 254 23.71 8.33 16.08
CA ARG A 254 22.79 7.25 16.42
C ARG A 254 21.41 7.56 15.84
N ILE A 255 20.89 6.61 15.09
CA ILE A 255 19.63 6.72 14.36
C ILE A 255 18.67 5.68 14.90
N LEU A 256 17.44 6.07 15.18
CA LEU A 256 16.34 5.17 15.50
C LEU A 256 15.30 5.18 14.38
N ASP A 257 14.94 4.01 13.86
CA ASP A 257 13.83 3.82 12.93
C ASP A 257 12.71 3.04 13.64
N VAL A 258 11.60 3.73 13.91
CA VAL A 258 10.46 3.20 14.69
C VAL A 258 9.36 2.75 13.75
N CYS A 259 8.80 1.55 14.00
CA CYS A 259 7.87 0.84 13.11
C CYS A 259 8.51 0.55 11.75
N ALA A 260 9.76 0.08 11.79
CA ALA A 260 10.69 0.03 10.65
C ALA A 260 10.26 -0.94 9.53
N ALA A 261 9.50 -1.98 9.88
CA ALA A 261 9.20 -3.05 8.93
C ALA A 261 8.31 -2.59 7.74
N PRO A 262 8.66 -3.01 6.52
CA PRO A 262 9.61 -4.07 6.13
C PRO A 262 11.05 -3.61 5.85
N GLY A 263 11.51 -2.47 6.37
CA GLY A 263 12.90 -2.03 6.31
C GLY A 263 13.28 -1.17 5.10
N GLY A 264 12.31 -0.71 4.32
CA GLY A 264 12.59 0.10 3.13
C GLY A 264 13.21 1.47 3.44
N LYS A 265 12.75 2.14 4.51
CA LYS A 265 13.33 3.42 4.98
C LYS A 265 14.63 3.18 5.75
N THR A 266 14.69 2.15 6.60
CA THR A 266 15.91 1.68 7.27
C THR A 266 17.07 1.50 6.29
N ALA A 267 16.83 0.71 5.22
CA ALA A 267 17.83 0.48 4.18
C ALA A 267 18.23 1.79 3.49
N HIS A 268 17.27 2.65 3.15
CA HIS A 268 17.58 3.93 2.48
C HIS A 268 18.42 4.85 3.35
N LEU A 269 18.15 4.92 4.65
CA LEU A 269 18.98 5.68 5.60
C LEU A 269 20.41 5.16 5.60
N LEU A 270 20.61 3.84 5.65
CA LEU A 270 21.93 3.21 5.61
C LEU A 270 22.64 3.39 4.25
N GLU A 271 21.91 3.34 3.14
CA GLU A 271 22.45 3.59 1.80
C GLU A 271 22.95 5.03 1.64
N SER A 272 22.23 5.99 2.25
CA SER A 272 22.50 7.43 2.12
C SER A 272 23.52 7.96 3.12
N THR A 273 24.03 7.11 4.02
CA THR A 273 24.95 7.52 5.11
C THR A 273 26.26 6.73 5.06
N ASN A 274 27.29 7.24 5.73
CA ASN A 274 28.54 6.52 5.91
C ASN A 274 28.38 5.42 6.98
N ASP A 275 29.29 4.44 6.97
CA ASP A 275 29.28 3.31 7.92
C ASP A 275 29.65 3.70 9.37
N SER A 276 29.92 5.00 9.62
CA SER A 276 30.16 5.55 10.95
C SER A 276 28.89 5.69 11.80
N ASN A 277 27.70 5.56 11.21
CA ASN A 277 26.42 5.72 11.89
C ASN A 277 25.94 4.39 12.48
N ALA A 278 25.37 4.46 13.68
CA ALA A 278 24.71 3.32 14.33
C ALA A 278 23.19 3.46 14.14
N LEU A 279 22.57 2.50 13.44
CA LEU A 279 21.12 2.50 13.22
C LEU A 279 20.47 1.34 13.98
N THR A 280 19.49 1.68 14.82
CA THR A 280 18.59 0.74 15.48
C THR A 280 17.23 0.81 14.82
N ALA A 281 16.72 -0.32 14.32
CA ALA A 281 15.40 -0.47 13.71
C ALA A 281 14.51 -1.30 14.65
N ILE A 282 13.33 -0.79 15.01
CA ILE A 282 12.41 -1.48 15.90
C ILE A 282 11.04 -1.66 15.27
N ASP A 283 10.45 -2.84 15.45
CA ASP A 283 9.04 -3.13 15.11
C ASP A 283 8.52 -4.17 16.14
N ILE A 284 7.23 -4.13 16.42
CA ILE A 284 6.59 -5.05 17.37
C ILE A 284 6.39 -6.46 16.80
N ASP A 285 6.38 -6.62 15.49
CA ASP A 285 6.04 -7.86 14.79
C ASP A 285 7.32 -8.60 14.34
N GLU A 286 7.58 -9.76 14.93
CA GLU A 286 8.75 -10.59 14.62
C GLU A 286 8.80 -11.05 13.15
N LEU A 287 7.63 -11.43 12.57
CA LEU A 287 7.58 -11.87 11.16
C LEU A 287 7.84 -10.72 10.19
N ARG A 288 7.44 -9.51 10.58
CA ARG A 288 7.75 -8.31 9.80
C ARG A 288 9.23 -7.94 9.94
N ASN A 289 9.81 -8.05 11.12
CA ASN A 289 11.24 -7.82 11.36
C ASN A 289 12.13 -8.79 10.60
N GLN A 290 11.70 -10.03 10.41
CA GLN A 290 12.42 -10.97 9.55
C GLN A 290 12.61 -10.40 8.13
N ARG A 291 11.61 -9.67 7.59
CA ARG A 291 11.71 -9.01 6.27
C ARG A 291 12.71 -7.84 6.28
N VAL A 292 12.83 -7.13 7.41
CA VAL A 292 13.88 -6.10 7.56
C VAL A 292 15.26 -6.76 7.43
N ILE A 293 15.50 -7.85 8.16
CA ILE A 293 16.77 -8.59 8.13
C ILE A 293 17.08 -9.14 6.73
N GLU A 294 16.08 -9.73 6.05
CA GLU A 294 16.21 -10.22 4.68
C GLU A 294 16.60 -9.11 3.70
N ASN A 295 15.95 -7.93 3.79
CA ASN A 295 16.27 -6.78 2.95
C ASN A 295 17.67 -6.23 3.23
N LEU A 296 18.05 -6.08 4.51
CA LEU A 296 19.40 -5.63 4.88
C LEU A 296 20.47 -6.61 4.40
N THR A 297 20.22 -7.91 4.54
CA THR A 297 21.13 -8.96 4.06
C THR A 297 21.31 -8.88 2.53
N ARG A 298 20.21 -8.77 1.77
CA ARG A 298 20.26 -8.65 0.30
C ARG A 298 21.03 -7.40 -0.15
N LEU A 299 20.92 -6.31 0.60
CA LEU A 299 21.56 -5.02 0.30
C LEU A 299 23.00 -4.92 0.86
N ASN A 300 23.46 -5.95 1.58
CA ASN A 300 24.73 -5.93 2.32
C ASN A 300 24.86 -4.76 3.30
N LEU A 301 23.78 -4.47 4.02
CA LEU A 301 23.67 -3.40 5.02
C LEU A 301 23.56 -4.00 6.42
N LYS A 302 23.93 -3.22 7.45
CA LYS A 302 23.89 -3.67 8.85
C LYS A 302 23.15 -2.65 9.70
N ALA A 303 22.24 -3.14 10.56
CA ALA A 303 21.57 -2.39 11.60
C ALA A 303 21.28 -3.33 12.78
N ASP A 304 21.04 -2.76 13.95
CA ASP A 304 20.49 -3.49 15.08
C ASP A 304 18.97 -3.57 14.90
N VAL A 305 18.45 -4.78 14.64
CA VAL A 305 17.01 -5.00 14.44
C VAL A 305 16.44 -5.65 15.68
N LEU A 306 15.51 -4.93 16.36
CA LEU A 306 14.92 -5.38 17.61
C LEU A 306 13.41 -5.61 17.42
N THR A 307 12.92 -6.73 17.94
CA THR A 307 11.47 -6.99 18.03
C THR A 307 11.00 -6.58 19.43
N VAL A 308 10.51 -5.35 19.52
CA VAL A 308 10.11 -4.73 20.79
C VAL A 308 8.91 -3.80 20.58
N ASP A 309 8.15 -3.57 21.66
CA ASP A 309 7.13 -2.52 21.65
C ASP A 309 7.82 -1.16 21.86
N ALA A 310 7.62 -0.25 20.92
CA ALA A 310 8.15 1.12 20.99
C ALA A 310 7.63 1.90 22.19
N LEU A 311 6.50 1.52 22.78
CA LEU A 311 5.92 2.13 23.97
C LEU A 311 6.65 1.72 25.25
N GLU A 312 7.28 0.53 25.28
CA GLU A 312 7.96 -0.03 26.44
C GLU A 312 9.47 0.33 26.43
N THR A 313 9.78 1.62 26.35
CA THR A 313 11.16 2.12 26.16
C THR A 313 12.15 1.65 27.21
N ALA A 314 11.68 1.39 28.43
CA ALA A 314 12.53 0.86 29.52
C ALA A 314 13.11 -0.52 29.25
N GLU A 315 12.52 -1.31 28.34
CA GLU A 315 12.94 -2.68 28.04
C GLU A 315 14.09 -2.73 27.02
N TRP A 316 14.22 -1.73 26.15
CA TRP A 316 15.13 -1.79 25.00
C TRP A 316 16.07 -0.58 24.86
N PHE A 317 15.76 0.55 25.51
CA PHE A 317 16.56 1.76 25.38
C PHE A 317 17.79 1.70 26.32
N ASP A 318 18.98 1.85 25.76
CA ASP A 318 20.27 1.77 26.47
C ASP A 318 20.68 3.06 27.21
N GLN A 319 19.76 4.00 27.38
CA GLN A 319 19.94 5.32 28.00
C GLN A 319 20.88 6.27 27.24
N GLN A 320 21.30 5.93 26.02
CA GLN A 320 22.08 6.81 25.16
C GLN A 320 21.15 7.44 24.10
N PRO A 321 20.97 8.79 24.10
CA PRO A 321 20.01 9.42 23.23
C PRO A 321 20.37 9.29 21.74
N PHE A 322 19.34 9.40 20.89
CA PHE A 322 19.48 9.37 19.44
C PHE A 322 19.55 10.81 18.89
N GLN A 323 20.41 11.05 17.92
CA GLN A 323 20.48 12.33 17.19
C GLN A 323 19.40 12.43 16.12
N ARG A 324 18.93 11.27 15.63
CA ARG A 324 17.93 11.18 14.57
C ARG A 324 16.92 10.10 14.92
N ILE A 325 15.64 10.44 14.87
CA ILE A 325 14.54 9.49 15.04
C ILE A 325 13.62 9.60 13.83
N LEU A 326 13.38 8.49 13.14
CA LEU A 326 12.31 8.33 12.18
C LEU A 326 11.17 7.57 12.85
N LEU A 327 9.98 8.17 12.88
CA LEU A 327 8.74 7.49 13.22
C LEU A 327 7.90 7.31 11.96
N ASP A 328 7.96 6.13 11.35
CA ASP A 328 7.04 5.72 10.26
C ASP A 328 5.76 5.19 10.89
N ALA A 329 4.90 6.10 11.35
CA ALA A 329 3.83 5.79 12.28
C ALA A 329 2.77 4.83 11.68
N PRO A 330 2.30 3.84 12.45
CA PRO A 330 1.15 3.04 12.04
C PRO A 330 -0.05 3.95 11.80
N CYS A 331 -0.67 3.81 10.62
CA CYS A 331 -1.71 4.73 10.17
C CYS A 331 -2.80 4.02 9.36
N SER A 332 -3.82 4.78 8.93
CA SER A 332 -4.91 4.26 8.10
C SER A 332 -4.46 3.76 6.73
N ALA A 333 -3.30 4.17 6.26
CA ALA A 333 -2.74 3.90 4.95
C ALA A 333 -3.63 4.41 3.78
N THR A 334 -4.44 5.45 4.01
CA THR A 334 -5.38 6.00 3.01
C THR A 334 -4.67 6.65 1.81
N GLY A 335 -3.39 6.94 1.92
CA GLY A 335 -2.56 7.47 0.82
C GLY A 335 -2.08 6.40 -0.18
N VAL A 336 -2.13 5.11 0.20
CA VAL A 336 -1.62 4.01 -0.63
C VAL A 336 -2.73 3.07 -1.14
N ILE A 337 -3.96 3.52 -1.16
CA ILE A 337 -5.15 2.75 -1.62
C ILE A 337 -4.95 2.19 -3.03
N ARG A 338 -4.28 2.91 -3.94
CA ARG A 338 -4.03 2.40 -5.29
C ARG A 338 -3.17 1.13 -5.31
N ARG A 339 -2.30 0.92 -4.27
CA ARG A 339 -1.50 -0.29 -4.08
C ARG A 339 -2.24 -1.34 -3.25
N HIS A 340 -3.00 -0.90 -2.26
CA HIS A 340 -3.71 -1.73 -1.29
C HIS A 340 -5.21 -1.40 -1.32
N PRO A 341 -5.95 -1.80 -2.38
CA PRO A 341 -7.36 -1.41 -2.54
C PRO A 341 -8.28 -2.03 -1.49
N ASP A 342 -7.84 -3.06 -0.79
CA ASP A 342 -8.51 -3.69 0.33
C ASP A 342 -8.69 -2.73 1.53
N ILE A 343 -7.88 -1.69 1.65
CA ILE A 343 -8.05 -0.62 2.64
C ILE A 343 -9.47 -0.04 2.57
N LYS A 344 -10.03 0.11 1.38
CA LYS A 344 -11.40 0.62 1.19
C LYS A 344 -12.49 -0.28 1.81
N LEU A 345 -12.20 -1.56 1.96
CA LEU A 345 -13.14 -2.56 2.48
C LEU A 345 -12.88 -2.89 3.96
N LEU A 346 -11.62 -2.86 4.37
CA LEU A 346 -11.20 -3.31 5.69
C LEU A 346 -11.18 -2.17 6.71
N ARG A 347 -10.82 -0.95 6.29
CA ARG A 347 -10.73 0.18 7.20
C ARG A 347 -12.10 0.77 7.50
N GLN A 348 -12.34 1.10 8.77
CA GLN A 348 -13.56 1.74 9.27
C GLN A 348 -13.26 3.12 9.87
N ALA A 349 -14.27 3.98 9.94
CA ALA A 349 -14.13 5.31 10.56
C ALA A 349 -13.71 5.24 12.04
N SER A 350 -14.13 4.19 12.77
CA SER A 350 -13.76 3.93 14.16
C SER A 350 -12.27 3.70 14.36
N ASP A 351 -11.59 3.13 13.34
CA ASP A 351 -10.16 2.79 13.43
C ASP A 351 -9.29 4.05 13.50
N ILE A 352 -9.74 5.15 12.87
CA ILE A 352 -8.97 6.39 12.79
C ILE A 352 -8.68 6.96 14.18
N LYS A 353 -9.68 6.95 15.08
CA LYS A 353 -9.49 7.43 16.44
C LYS A 353 -8.44 6.61 17.21
N ALA A 354 -8.48 5.29 17.09
CA ALA A 354 -7.50 4.41 17.75
C ALA A 354 -6.09 4.59 17.18
N LEU A 355 -5.96 4.81 15.87
CA LEU A 355 -4.68 5.06 15.22
C LEU A 355 -4.09 6.42 15.64
N VAL A 356 -4.90 7.48 15.70
CA VAL A 356 -4.47 8.81 16.18
C VAL A 356 -3.98 8.72 17.63
N GLU A 357 -4.68 7.98 18.49
CA GLU A 357 -4.27 7.76 19.88
C GLU A 357 -2.94 7.02 19.96
N LEU A 358 -2.78 5.92 19.20
CA LEU A 358 -1.52 5.18 19.15
C LEU A 358 -0.36 6.05 18.65
N GLN A 359 -0.58 6.86 17.61
CA GLN A 359 0.43 7.79 17.09
C GLN A 359 0.83 8.82 18.15
N SER A 360 -0.13 9.32 18.94
CA SER A 360 0.15 10.22 20.06
C SER A 360 1.03 9.55 21.12
N GLN A 361 0.67 8.32 21.53
CA GLN A 361 1.44 7.54 22.51
C GLN A 361 2.86 7.25 22.02
N LEU A 362 3.04 6.89 20.76
CA LEU A 362 4.36 6.68 20.15
C LEU A 362 5.21 7.95 20.17
N LEU A 363 4.64 9.11 19.81
CA LEU A 363 5.36 10.38 19.87
C LEU A 363 5.79 10.70 21.31
N GLU A 364 4.91 10.51 22.29
CA GLU A 364 5.24 10.72 23.72
C GLU A 364 6.35 9.78 24.21
N ALA A 365 6.31 8.51 23.79
CA ALA A 365 7.28 7.51 24.23
C ALA A 365 8.69 7.74 23.64
N ILE A 366 8.77 8.16 22.36
CA ILE A 366 10.07 8.29 21.68
C ILE A 366 10.68 9.68 21.80
N TRP A 367 9.89 10.73 22.08
CA TRP A 367 10.41 12.10 22.21
C TRP A 367 11.49 12.26 23.28
N PRO A 368 11.38 11.66 24.49
CA PRO A 368 12.44 11.70 25.49
C PRO A 368 13.76 11.09 25.04
N LEU A 369 13.73 10.12 24.11
CA LEU A 369 14.93 9.43 23.59
C LEU A 369 15.74 10.28 22.62
N LEU A 370 15.15 11.37 22.11
CA LEU A 370 15.81 12.30 21.20
C LEU A 370 16.76 13.21 21.97
N GLU A 371 17.98 13.35 21.49
CA GLU A 371 18.95 14.28 22.02
C GLU A 371 18.51 15.74 21.84
N LYS A 372 18.95 16.63 22.73
CA LYS A 372 18.80 18.07 22.53
C LYS A 372 19.55 18.51 21.26
N GLY A 373 18.90 19.25 20.38
CA GLY A 373 19.37 19.56 19.02
C GLY A 373 19.11 18.45 18.01
N GLY A 374 18.63 17.29 18.45
CA GLY A 374 18.26 16.16 17.58
C GLY A 374 17.03 16.43 16.72
N ARG A 375 16.85 15.62 15.69
CA ARG A 375 15.74 15.70 14.74
C ARG A 375 14.86 14.46 14.77
N LEU A 376 13.55 14.66 14.89
CA LEU A 376 12.52 13.66 14.69
C LEU A 376 11.82 13.92 13.35
N LEU A 377 11.75 12.90 12.50
CA LEU A 377 10.91 12.86 11.30
C LEU A 377 9.69 11.99 11.57
N TYR A 378 8.52 12.60 11.61
CA TYR A 378 7.24 11.91 11.64
C TYR A 378 6.77 11.69 10.21
N ALA A 379 6.40 10.45 9.89
CA ALA A 379 5.92 10.05 8.57
C ALA A 379 4.67 9.19 8.67
N THR A 380 3.73 9.36 7.75
CA THR A 380 2.59 8.47 7.55
C THR A 380 2.31 8.28 6.06
N CYS A 381 1.80 7.12 5.67
CA CYS A 381 1.18 6.91 4.36
C CYS A 381 -0.35 7.20 4.40
N SER A 382 -0.78 8.13 5.24
CA SER A 382 -2.15 8.62 5.35
C SER A 382 -2.32 9.97 4.65
N ILE A 383 -3.55 10.24 4.20
CA ILE A 383 -3.97 11.56 3.72
C ILE A 383 -5.06 12.18 4.60
N LEU A 384 -5.26 11.64 5.80
CA LEU A 384 -6.22 12.18 6.77
C LEU A 384 -5.52 13.19 7.68
N SER A 385 -6.04 14.42 7.74
CA SER A 385 -5.44 15.51 8.53
C SER A 385 -5.33 15.19 10.03
N ALA A 386 -6.25 14.36 10.56
CA ALA A 386 -6.23 13.93 11.94
C ALA A 386 -4.99 13.10 12.33
N GLU A 387 -4.48 12.29 11.39
CA GLU A 387 -3.26 11.48 11.57
C GLU A 387 -1.97 12.26 11.25
N ASN A 388 -2.09 13.44 10.63
CA ASN A 388 -1.01 14.20 10.04
C ASN A 388 -0.81 15.56 10.72
N SER A 389 -1.14 16.67 10.07
CA SER A 389 -0.87 18.02 10.59
C SER A 389 -1.56 18.29 11.94
N GLN A 390 -2.78 17.80 12.16
CA GLN A 390 -3.46 17.93 13.44
C GLN A 390 -2.79 17.12 14.56
N GLN A 391 -2.26 15.94 14.24
CA GLN A 391 -1.50 15.12 15.19
C GLN A 391 -0.25 15.86 15.68
N ILE A 392 0.50 16.46 14.74
CA ILE A 392 1.69 17.25 15.08
C ILE A 392 1.33 18.52 15.83
N ALA A 393 0.26 19.23 15.44
CA ALA A 393 -0.25 20.40 16.16
C ALA A 393 -0.54 20.09 17.63
N ASN A 394 -1.22 18.96 17.89
CA ASN A 394 -1.54 18.49 19.24
C ASN A 394 -0.27 18.16 20.04
N PHE A 395 0.72 17.52 19.41
CA PHE A 395 1.99 17.18 20.05
C PHE A 395 2.78 18.45 20.42
N VAL A 396 2.98 19.36 19.47
CA VAL A 396 3.74 20.61 19.67
C VAL A 396 3.08 21.51 20.74
N SER A 397 1.75 21.52 20.83
CA SER A 397 1.03 22.29 21.84
C SER A 397 1.32 21.83 23.29
N ARG A 398 1.73 20.58 23.47
CA ARG A 398 2.07 19.99 24.77
C ARG A 398 3.57 20.01 25.08
N HIS A 399 4.42 20.12 24.05
CA HIS A 399 5.86 20.04 24.13
C HIS A 399 6.52 21.35 23.69
N THR A 400 6.82 22.24 24.65
CA THR A 400 7.45 23.55 24.38
C THR A 400 8.87 23.43 23.84
N ASP A 401 9.52 22.29 24.04
CA ASP A 401 10.85 21.90 23.54
C ASP A 401 10.80 21.29 22.13
N ALA A 402 9.59 21.07 21.55
CA ALA A 402 9.41 20.57 20.19
C ALA A 402 9.24 21.73 19.22
N GLN A 403 10.28 22.01 18.43
CA GLN A 403 10.26 23.08 17.43
C GLN A 403 10.00 22.51 16.03
N PRO A 404 8.86 22.87 15.38
CA PRO A 404 8.59 22.47 14.00
C PRO A 404 9.63 23.05 13.04
N VAL A 405 10.12 22.22 12.11
CA VAL A 405 11.04 22.63 11.07
C VAL A 405 10.29 22.67 9.74
N THR A 406 10.29 23.83 9.10
CA THR A 406 9.69 23.99 7.77
C THR A 406 10.40 23.09 6.76
N ILE A 407 9.62 22.27 6.04
CA ILE A 407 10.10 21.50 4.91
C ILE A 407 9.98 22.37 3.66
N ASP A 408 11.08 23.00 3.26
CA ASP A 408 11.16 23.76 2.01
C ASP A 408 11.38 22.78 0.85
N ALA A 409 10.31 22.53 0.08
CA ALA A 409 10.31 21.58 -1.01
C ALA A 409 9.26 21.95 -2.08
N GLN A 410 9.48 21.47 -3.31
CA GLN A 410 8.56 21.68 -4.43
C GLN A 410 7.51 20.55 -4.56
N TRP A 411 7.73 19.42 -3.90
CA TRP A 411 6.76 18.31 -3.87
C TRP A 411 5.66 18.53 -2.82
N GLY A 412 4.50 17.98 -3.06
CA GLY A 412 3.37 18.05 -2.13
C GLY A 412 2.91 19.48 -1.86
N GLN A 413 2.09 19.63 -0.84
CA GLN A 413 1.59 20.94 -0.39
C GLN A 413 1.96 21.18 1.08
N ALA A 414 2.30 22.41 1.43
CA ALA A 414 2.57 22.80 2.81
C ALA A 414 1.29 22.71 3.64
N CYS A 415 1.42 22.14 4.84
CA CYS A 415 0.42 22.19 5.90
C CYS A 415 0.90 23.12 7.02
N GLU A 416 0.07 23.40 7.99
CA GLU A 416 0.46 24.17 9.17
C GLU A 416 1.71 23.56 9.84
N PHE A 417 1.71 22.22 9.97
CA PHE A 417 2.86 21.44 10.42
C PHE A 417 3.16 20.35 9.39
N GLY A 418 4.30 20.46 8.70
CA GLY A 418 4.74 19.47 7.74
C GLY A 418 4.24 19.68 6.30
N ARG A 419 4.31 18.65 5.47
CA ARG A 419 3.88 18.66 4.06
C ARG A 419 3.12 17.38 3.72
N GLN A 420 2.07 17.52 2.91
CA GLN A 420 1.24 16.43 2.43
C GLN A 420 1.43 16.22 0.94
N ILE A 421 1.66 14.98 0.52
CA ILE A 421 1.57 14.52 -0.86
C ILE A 421 0.23 13.82 -1.02
N LEU A 422 -0.56 14.20 -2.02
CA LEU A 422 -1.81 13.51 -2.34
C LEU A 422 -1.56 12.40 -3.37
N PRO A 423 -2.35 11.32 -3.37
CA PRO A 423 -2.20 10.21 -4.31
C PRO A 423 -2.20 10.69 -5.77
N GLY A 424 -1.23 10.21 -6.56
CA GLY A 424 -1.09 10.53 -7.98
C GLY A 424 -0.30 11.81 -8.27
N GLN A 425 -0.07 12.67 -7.30
CA GLN A 425 0.76 13.86 -7.46
C GLN A 425 2.19 13.43 -7.79
N ASP A 426 2.73 13.90 -8.92
CA ASP A 426 4.06 13.53 -9.43
C ASP A 426 4.32 12.01 -9.46
N ASN A 427 3.29 11.22 -9.78
CA ASN A 427 3.28 9.76 -9.72
C ASN A 427 3.57 9.14 -8.33
N MET A 428 3.58 9.93 -7.27
CA MET A 428 3.80 9.50 -5.89
C MET A 428 2.51 8.96 -5.26
N ASP A 429 2.67 8.14 -4.21
CA ASP A 429 1.59 7.80 -3.29
C ASP A 429 1.30 8.95 -2.33
N GLY A 430 0.17 8.88 -1.63
CA GLY A 430 -0.15 9.83 -0.57
C GLY A 430 0.74 9.60 0.66
N PHE A 431 1.48 10.64 1.04
CA PHE A 431 2.38 10.63 2.20
C PHE A 431 2.38 11.95 2.92
N PHE A 432 2.59 11.89 4.22
CA PHE A 432 2.80 13.08 5.04
C PHE A 432 4.15 13.01 5.75
N TYR A 433 4.80 14.16 5.85
CA TYR A 433 6.05 14.34 6.59
C TYR A 433 6.02 15.58 7.45
N ALA A 434 6.47 15.47 8.71
CA ALA A 434 6.75 16.58 9.59
C ALA A 434 8.10 16.40 10.27
N CYS A 435 8.90 17.46 10.30
CA CYS A 435 10.19 17.49 10.98
C CYS A 435 10.07 18.30 12.27
N LEU A 436 10.57 17.76 13.37
CA LEU A 436 10.67 18.44 14.67
C LEU A 436 12.13 18.43 15.14
N THR A 437 12.57 19.50 15.78
CA THR A 437 13.86 19.58 16.48
C THR A 437 13.63 19.80 17.96
N LYS A 438 14.39 19.13 18.81
CA LYS A 438 14.31 19.25 20.27
C LYS A 438 15.23 20.39 20.75
N THR A 439 14.70 21.36 21.48
CA THR A 439 15.46 22.53 21.99
C THR A 439 15.84 22.43 23.46
#